data_dc1993124044dccb263cdb722cdcc1e3
#
_entry.id   dc1993124044dccb263cdb722cdcc1e3
#
_cell.length_a   1.000
_cell.length_b   1.000
_cell.length_c   1.000
_cell.angle_alpha   90.00
_cell.angle_beta   90.00
_cell.angle_gamma   90.00
#
_symmetry.space_group_name_H-M   'P 1'
#
loop_
_entity.id
_entity.type
_entity.pdbx_description
1 polymer ?
#
loop_
_entity_poly.entity_id
_entity_poly.type
_entity_poly.pdbx_seq_one_letter_code
_entity_poly.pdbx_strand_id
1 'polypeptide(L)'
;MPTRYKISQKMFSIGDDFWIENQDGERVFKVDGKALRLRETLIFEDMSGNKLCKIQERLLAFRDTMAIEAADGRQMAVIKKGLIAPLGDHWTVNVRNGPDLDVQGNILDHEYSINERRKKIAEVSKKWLSLTDTYGVEIDSGQNDILILAVAIAIDMMSHDENKKRK
;
A
#
# COMPACT_ATOMS: atom_id res chain seq x y z
N MET A 1 -10.89 13.21 13.33
CA MET A 1 -10.06 13.91 12.32
C MET A 1 -9.30 12.86 11.53
N PRO A 2 -9.19 13.00 10.22
CA PRO A 2 -8.40 12.06 9.42
C PRO A 2 -6.91 12.12 9.82
N THR A 3 -6.23 10.99 9.65
CA THR A 3 -4.80 10.88 9.93
C THR A 3 -4.03 10.92 8.62
N ARG A 4 -2.95 11.68 8.57
CA ARG A 4 -2.06 11.76 7.40
C ARG A 4 -0.73 11.10 7.67
N TYR A 5 -0.27 10.35 6.70
CA TYR A 5 1.05 9.71 6.69
C TYR A 5 1.82 10.12 5.44
N LYS A 6 3.14 10.13 5.55
CA LYS A 6 4.05 10.37 4.43
C LYS A 6 4.84 9.10 4.14
N ILE A 7 4.87 8.71 2.89
CA ILE A 7 5.60 7.55 2.40
C ILE A 7 6.61 8.00 1.35
N SER A 8 7.87 7.54 1.47
CA SER A 8 8.91 7.84 0.50
C SER A 8 8.86 6.89 -0.69
N GLN A 9 8.94 7.41 -1.92
CA GLN A 9 9.03 6.61 -3.15
C GLN A 9 10.35 5.85 -3.30
N LYS A 10 11.38 6.20 -2.55
CA LYS A 10 12.65 5.46 -2.54
C LYS A 10 12.54 4.04 -1.97
N MET A 11 11.32 3.61 -1.69
CA MET A 11 10.95 2.30 -1.16
C MET A 11 11.54 1.11 -1.93
N PHE A 12 11.81 1.29 -3.21
CA PHE A 12 12.16 0.17 -4.10
C PHE A 12 13.62 0.09 -4.47
N SER A 13 14.50 0.85 -3.84
CA SER A 13 15.93 0.54 -3.91
C SER A 13 16.15 -0.77 -3.15
N ILE A 14 16.57 -1.78 -3.90
CA ILE A 14 16.69 -3.17 -3.46
C ILE A 14 17.45 -3.29 -2.15
N GLY A 15 16.75 -3.73 -1.10
CA GLY A 15 17.35 -4.07 0.19
C GLY A 15 17.35 -2.95 1.23
N ASP A 16 16.77 -1.80 0.94
CA ASP A 16 16.70 -0.71 1.89
C ASP A 16 15.40 -0.73 2.70
N ASP A 17 15.53 -0.46 3.98
CA ASP A 17 14.39 -0.21 4.84
C ASP A 17 13.87 1.21 4.58
N PHE A 18 12.57 1.41 4.71
CA PHE A 18 11.99 2.76 4.68
C PHE A 18 11.03 2.95 5.85
N TRP A 19 10.75 4.21 6.15
CA TRP A 19 9.89 4.56 7.26
C TRP A 19 8.67 5.32 6.77
N ILE A 20 7.56 5.13 7.48
CA ILE A 20 6.37 5.92 7.32
C ILE A 20 6.35 6.96 8.43
N GLU A 21 6.16 8.21 8.06
CA GLU A 21 6.13 9.34 8.99
C GLU A 21 4.68 9.82 9.18
N ASN A 22 4.38 10.27 10.38
CA ASN A 22 3.11 10.95 10.65
C ASN A 22 3.15 12.41 10.16
N GLN A 23 2.07 13.16 10.38
CA GLN A 23 1.97 14.56 9.96
C GLN A 23 2.94 15.50 10.70
N ASP A 24 3.46 15.07 11.84
CA ASP A 24 4.45 15.83 12.63
C ASP A 24 5.90 15.51 12.20
N GLY A 25 6.07 14.65 11.21
CA GLY A 25 7.37 14.24 10.69
C GLY A 25 8.06 13.15 11.53
N GLU A 26 7.35 12.55 12.46
CA GLU A 26 7.88 11.46 13.27
C GLU A 26 7.73 10.12 12.57
N ARG A 27 8.77 9.30 12.60
CA ARG A 27 8.73 7.92 12.10
C ARG A 27 7.84 7.07 13.00
N VAL A 28 6.78 6.51 12.46
CA VAL A 28 5.79 5.71 13.21
C VAL A 28 5.77 4.25 12.81
N PHE A 29 6.18 3.94 11.57
CA PHE A 29 6.28 2.57 11.09
C PHE A 29 7.54 2.38 10.26
N LYS A 30 8.01 1.14 10.22
CA LYS A 30 9.12 0.70 9.40
C LYS A 30 8.67 -0.39 8.44
N VAL A 31 9.14 -0.34 7.21
CA VAL A 31 8.96 -1.43 6.24
C VAL A 31 10.33 -2.00 5.92
N ASP A 32 10.52 -3.29 6.21
CA ASP A 32 11.75 -4.01 5.94
C ASP A 32 11.72 -4.52 4.50
N GLY A 33 12.59 -3.94 3.67
CA GLY A 33 12.76 -4.30 2.28
C GLY A 33 13.77 -5.43 2.02
N LYS A 34 14.47 -5.93 3.03
CA LYS A 34 15.48 -6.98 2.87
C LYS A 34 14.90 -8.30 2.38
N ALA A 35 13.65 -8.57 2.73
CA ALA A 35 12.94 -9.75 2.27
C ALA A 35 12.61 -9.75 0.77
N LEU A 36 12.70 -8.60 0.09
CA LEU A 36 12.48 -8.48 -1.36
C LEU A 36 13.42 -9.33 -2.20
N ARG A 37 14.55 -9.77 -1.64
CA ARG A 37 15.55 -10.56 -2.39
C ARG A 37 15.11 -11.99 -2.71
N LEU A 38 14.15 -12.54 -1.96
CA LEU A 38 13.76 -13.95 -2.07
C LEU A 38 12.39 -14.16 -2.70
N ARG A 39 11.47 -13.28 -2.45
CA ARG A 39 10.12 -13.21 -3.04
C ARG A 39 9.64 -11.82 -2.77
N GLU A 40 8.99 -11.14 -3.64
CA GLU A 40 8.45 -9.79 -3.41
C GLU A 40 7.64 -9.72 -2.10
N THR A 41 8.38 -9.68 -0.98
CA THR A 41 7.85 -9.73 0.38
C THR A 41 8.36 -8.54 1.17
N LEU A 42 7.44 -7.79 1.76
CA LEU A 42 7.74 -6.69 2.69
C LEU A 42 7.22 -7.02 4.07
N ILE A 43 8.00 -6.72 5.08
CA ILE A 43 7.59 -6.83 6.49
C ILE A 43 7.30 -5.44 7.04
N PHE A 44 6.09 -5.24 7.50
CA PHE A 44 5.61 -4.00 8.09
C PHE A 44 5.72 -4.09 9.60
N GLU A 45 6.46 -3.18 10.22
CA GLU A 45 6.80 -3.21 11.65
C GLU A 45 6.45 -1.88 12.33
N ASP A 46 6.21 -1.93 13.64
CA ASP A 46 6.19 -0.73 14.47
C ASP A 46 7.64 -0.27 14.80
N MET A 47 7.78 0.85 15.47
CA MET A 47 9.11 1.40 15.82
C MET A 47 9.82 0.61 16.91
N SER A 48 9.14 -0.32 17.58
CA SER A 48 9.73 -1.26 18.55
C SER A 48 10.21 -2.57 17.89
N GLY A 49 10.01 -2.72 16.57
CA GLY A 49 10.39 -3.92 15.83
C GLY A 49 9.36 -5.04 15.85
N ASN A 50 8.15 -4.78 16.36
CA ASN A 50 7.08 -5.76 16.33
C ASN A 50 6.48 -5.83 14.93
N LYS A 51 6.40 -7.04 14.38
CA LYS A 51 5.78 -7.28 13.08
C LYS A 51 4.28 -7.02 13.17
N LEU A 52 3.77 -6.15 12.30
CA LEU A 52 2.37 -5.81 12.21
C LEU A 52 1.67 -6.59 11.10
N CYS A 53 2.30 -6.67 9.93
CA CYS A 53 1.80 -7.47 8.82
C CYS A 53 2.92 -7.81 7.83
N LYS A 54 2.61 -8.70 6.90
CA LYS A 54 3.48 -9.08 5.79
C LYS A 54 2.72 -8.86 4.48
N ILE A 55 3.38 -8.24 3.52
CA ILE A 55 2.87 -8.03 2.16
C ILE A 55 3.65 -8.96 1.24
N GLN A 56 2.97 -9.84 0.51
CA GLN A 56 3.63 -10.86 -0.31
C GLN A 56 2.90 -11.11 -1.62
N GLU A 57 3.66 -11.21 -2.72
CA GLU A 57 3.13 -11.63 -4.01
C GLU A 57 2.61 -13.07 -3.97
N ARG A 58 1.48 -13.31 -4.62
CA ARG A 58 0.93 -14.66 -4.83
C ARG A 58 1.36 -15.22 -6.18
N LEU A 59 2.23 -16.24 -6.15
CA LEU A 59 2.84 -16.85 -7.33
C LEU A 59 1.88 -17.69 -8.19
N LEU A 60 0.71 -18.05 -7.70
CA LEU A 60 -0.21 -18.98 -8.36
C LEU A 60 -1.48 -18.32 -8.92
N ALA A 61 -1.54 -17.00 -8.95
CA ALA A 61 -2.71 -16.29 -9.46
C ALA A 61 -2.56 -15.95 -10.94
N PHE A 62 -3.65 -16.08 -11.70
CA PHE A 62 -3.71 -15.67 -13.11
C PHE A 62 -3.56 -14.15 -13.33
N ARG A 63 -3.62 -13.37 -12.27
CA ARG A 63 -3.46 -11.90 -12.28
C ARG A 63 -2.50 -11.50 -11.18
N ASP A 64 -1.83 -10.40 -11.39
CA ASP A 64 -1.00 -9.80 -10.36
C ASP A 64 -1.81 -9.62 -9.07
N THR A 65 -1.41 -10.32 -8.04
CA THR A 65 -2.14 -10.42 -6.77
C THR A 65 -1.15 -10.35 -5.62
N MET A 66 -1.45 -9.47 -4.66
CA MET A 66 -0.69 -9.35 -3.40
C MET A 66 -1.56 -9.76 -2.23
N ALA A 67 -0.99 -10.53 -1.31
CA ALA A 67 -1.65 -10.87 -0.05
C ALA A 67 -1.06 -10.04 1.09
N ILE A 68 -1.94 -9.58 1.98
CA ILE A 68 -1.56 -8.95 3.25
C ILE A 68 -1.92 -9.94 4.35
N GLU A 69 -0.91 -10.36 5.11
CA GLU A 69 -1.06 -11.30 6.22
C GLU A 69 -0.77 -10.59 7.54
N ALA A 70 -1.57 -10.86 8.57
CA ALA A 70 -1.34 -10.38 9.93
C ALA A 70 -0.07 -11.03 10.53
N ALA A 71 0.38 -10.52 11.67
CA ALA A 71 1.56 -11.03 12.37
C ALA A 71 1.46 -12.51 12.73
N ASP A 72 0.25 -13.02 12.97
CA ASP A 72 -0.02 -14.44 13.27
C ASP A 72 -0.13 -15.34 12.03
N GLY A 73 0.07 -14.78 10.83
CA GLY A 73 0.00 -15.50 9.56
C GLY A 73 -1.40 -15.58 8.94
N ARG A 74 -2.44 -15.05 9.60
CA ARG A 74 -3.79 -15.02 9.03
C ARG A 74 -3.86 -13.98 7.90
N GLN A 75 -4.49 -14.35 6.79
CA GLN A 75 -4.71 -13.42 5.69
C GLN A 75 -5.67 -12.31 6.11
N MET A 76 -5.24 -11.06 5.98
CA MET A 76 -6.07 -9.88 6.23
C MET A 76 -6.81 -9.44 4.98
N ALA A 77 -6.12 -9.43 3.84
CA ALA A 77 -6.67 -8.96 2.58
C ALA A 77 -5.90 -9.53 1.39
N VAL A 78 -6.54 -9.49 0.23
CA VAL A 78 -5.92 -9.81 -1.06
C VAL A 78 -6.21 -8.66 -2.02
N ILE A 79 -5.17 -8.09 -2.61
CA ILE A 79 -5.28 -7.02 -3.59
C ILE A 79 -5.20 -7.66 -4.98
N LYS A 80 -6.20 -7.37 -5.80
CA LYS A 80 -6.26 -7.80 -7.20
C LYS A 80 -6.25 -6.58 -8.10
N LYS A 81 -5.33 -6.59 -9.05
CA LYS A 81 -5.31 -5.60 -10.09
C LYS A 81 -6.54 -5.74 -10.96
N GLY A 82 -7.27 -4.66 -11.14
CA GLY A 82 -8.42 -4.60 -12.01
C GLY A 82 -8.06 -4.41 -13.48
N LEU A 83 -9.08 -4.37 -14.33
CA LEU A 83 -8.91 -4.04 -15.74
C LEU A 83 -8.54 -2.55 -15.87
N ILE A 84 -7.60 -2.26 -16.77
CA ILE A 84 -7.28 -0.88 -17.13
C ILE A 84 -8.48 -0.33 -17.90
N ALA A 85 -9.16 0.63 -17.29
CA ALA A 85 -10.26 1.33 -17.92
C ALA A 85 -9.78 2.65 -18.52
N PRO A 86 -10.39 3.16 -19.61
CA PRO A 86 -9.99 4.43 -20.22
C PRO A 86 -10.14 5.65 -19.29
N LEU A 87 -10.82 5.51 -18.16
CA LEU A 87 -11.06 6.58 -17.17
C LEU A 87 -10.20 6.45 -15.89
N GLY A 88 -9.18 5.61 -15.89
CA GLY A 88 -8.29 5.37 -14.74
C GLY A 88 -8.27 3.92 -14.29
N ASP A 89 -7.33 3.61 -13.44
CA ASP A 89 -7.17 2.26 -12.92
C ASP A 89 -8.22 1.95 -11.85
N HIS A 90 -8.70 0.72 -11.87
CA HIS A 90 -9.66 0.22 -10.87
C HIS A 90 -9.15 -1.10 -10.31
N TRP A 91 -8.83 -1.13 -9.02
CA TRP A 91 -8.32 -2.31 -8.33
C TRP A 91 -9.28 -2.69 -7.20
N THR A 92 -9.26 -3.97 -6.82
CA THR A 92 -10.12 -4.50 -5.76
C THR A 92 -9.29 -5.07 -4.63
N VAL A 93 -9.69 -4.79 -3.40
CA VAL A 93 -9.11 -5.36 -2.18
C VAL A 93 -10.17 -6.20 -1.50
N ASN A 94 -10.00 -7.52 -1.52
CA ASN A 94 -10.88 -8.43 -0.80
C ASN A 94 -10.42 -8.51 0.66
N VAL A 95 -11.20 -7.95 1.57
CA VAL A 95 -10.89 -7.89 3.00
C VAL A 95 -11.55 -9.06 3.72
N ARG A 96 -10.77 -9.81 4.47
CA ARG A 96 -11.29 -10.91 5.29
C ARG A 96 -12.07 -10.34 6.48
N ASN A 97 -13.29 -10.84 6.67
CA ASN A 97 -14.19 -10.42 7.75
C ASN A 97 -14.58 -8.94 7.71
N GLY A 98 -14.57 -8.34 6.54
CA GLY A 98 -14.98 -6.95 6.35
C GLY A 98 -15.45 -6.69 4.93
N PRO A 99 -16.00 -5.49 4.67
CA PRO A 99 -16.38 -5.12 3.32
C PRO A 99 -15.15 -4.96 2.43
N ASP A 100 -15.29 -5.32 1.16
CA ASP A 100 -14.24 -5.13 0.17
C ASP A 100 -14.00 -3.65 -0.09
N LEU A 101 -12.78 -3.34 -0.52
CA LEU A 101 -12.38 -1.98 -0.87
C LEU A 101 -12.19 -1.88 -2.38
N ASP A 102 -12.53 -0.71 -2.91
CA ASP A 102 -12.29 -0.33 -4.30
C ASP A 102 -11.22 0.76 -4.34
N VAL A 103 -10.23 0.59 -5.22
CA VAL A 103 -9.18 1.58 -5.45
C VAL A 103 -9.37 2.16 -6.84
N GLN A 104 -9.52 3.47 -6.93
CA GLN A 104 -9.80 4.18 -8.18
C GLN A 104 -8.95 5.43 -8.33
N GLY A 105 -8.40 5.63 -9.51
CA GLY A 105 -7.67 6.84 -9.87
C GLY A 105 -6.43 6.58 -10.71
N ASN A 106 -5.50 7.52 -10.68
CA ASN A 106 -4.22 7.40 -11.36
C ASN A 106 -3.19 6.78 -10.41
N ILE A 107 -3.06 5.46 -10.48
CA ILE A 107 -2.18 4.69 -9.61
C ILE A 107 -0.71 5.06 -9.83
N LEU A 108 -0.28 5.21 -11.09
CA LEU A 108 1.12 5.51 -11.44
C LEU A 108 1.58 6.87 -10.91
N ASP A 109 0.69 7.82 -10.84
CA ASP A 109 1.00 9.17 -10.34
C ASP A 109 0.70 9.35 -8.85
N HIS A 110 0.34 8.28 -8.14
CA HIS A 110 -0.06 8.31 -6.73
C HIS A 110 -1.19 9.33 -6.46
N GLU A 111 -2.20 9.33 -7.32
CA GLU A 111 -3.40 10.15 -7.19
C GLU A 111 -4.62 9.25 -7.28
N TYR A 112 -5.01 8.64 -6.17
CA TYR A 112 -6.13 7.71 -6.14
C TYR A 112 -6.86 7.70 -4.80
N SER A 113 -8.08 7.19 -4.81
CA SER A 113 -8.90 7.00 -3.62
C SER A 113 -9.08 5.52 -3.29
N ILE A 114 -9.24 5.23 -2.01
CA ILE A 114 -9.65 3.93 -1.50
C ILE A 114 -11.05 4.09 -0.93
N ASN A 115 -11.98 3.29 -1.44
CA ASN A 115 -13.41 3.42 -1.13
C ASN A 115 -13.95 2.12 -0.53
N GLU A 116 -14.86 2.27 0.44
CA GLU A 116 -15.64 1.21 1.01
C GLU A 116 -17.12 1.50 0.74
N ARG A 117 -17.84 0.58 0.10
CA ARG A 117 -19.28 0.76 -0.21
C ARG A 117 -19.57 2.12 -0.86
N ARG A 118 -18.75 2.53 -1.84
CA ARG A 118 -18.85 3.82 -2.55
C ARG A 118 -18.51 5.07 -1.72
N LYS A 119 -18.10 4.90 -0.47
CA LYS A 119 -17.63 6.00 0.37
C LYS A 119 -16.10 6.01 0.37
N LYS A 120 -15.51 7.17 0.09
CA LYS A 120 -14.07 7.35 0.21
C LYS A 120 -13.66 7.23 1.69
N ILE A 121 -12.74 6.33 2.01
CA ILE A 121 -12.19 6.12 3.35
C ILE A 121 -10.72 6.50 3.46
N ALA A 122 -10.04 6.61 2.32
CA ALA A 122 -8.67 7.10 2.27
C ALA A 122 -8.36 7.70 0.90
N GLU A 123 -7.33 8.52 0.86
CA GLU A 123 -6.84 9.15 -0.35
C GLU A 123 -5.32 9.15 -0.36
N VAL A 124 -4.75 8.82 -1.51
CA VAL A 124 -3.32 8.89 -1.76
C VAL A 124 -3.06 10.03 -2.75
N SER A 125 -2.15 10.94 -2.39
CA SER A 125 -1.85 12.09 -3.24
C SER A 125 -0.45 12.62 -2.98
N LYS A 126 0.20 13.10 -4.05
CA LYS A 126 1.46 13.85 -3.97
C LYS A 126 1.23 15.33 -3.66
N LYS A 127 0.03 15.84 -3.84
CA LYS A 127 -0.29 17.27 -3.74
C LYS A 127 -0.06 17.88 -2.36
N TRP A 128 -0.08 17.06 -1.33
CA TRP A 128 0.09 17.54 0.05
C TRP A 128 1.55 17.72 0.44
N LEU A 129 2.48 17.33 -0.42
CA LEU A 129 3.90 17.29 -0.11
C LEU A 129 4.69 18.06 -1.16
N SER A 130 5.60 18.90 -0.68
CA SER A 130 6.50 19.69 -1.54
C SER A 130 7.75 18.92 -1.99
N LEU A 131 7.95 17.71 -1.47
CA LEU A 131 9.13 16.91 -1.78
C LEU A 131 8.84 15.98 -2.95
N THR A 132 9.72 15.98 -3.93
CA THR A 132 9.75 14.96 -4.98
C THR A 132 10.02 13.59 -4.33
N ASP A 133 9.52 12.52 -4.91
CA ASP A 133 9.70 11.15 -4.42
C ASP A 133 8.98 10.81 -3.08
N THR A 134 7.98 11.59 -2.71
CA THR A 134 7.12 11.27 -1.57
C THR A 134 5.65 11.41 -1.95
N TYR A 135 4.79 10.67 -1.27
CA TYR A 135 3.34 10.82 -1.38
C TYR A 135 2.69 10.72 0.00
N GLY A 136 1.53 11.33 0.13
CA GLY A 136 0.74 11.30 1.35
C GLY A 136 -0.40 10.31 1.28
N VAL A 137 -0.73 9.73 2.42
CA VAL A 137 -1.94 8.90 2.59
C VAL A 137 -2.77 9.53 3.70
N GLU A 138 -3.96 9.98 3.36
CA GLU A 138 -4.94 10.49 4.32
C GLU A 138 -5.99 9.42 4.57
N ILE A 139 -6.21 9.07 5.82
CA ILE A 139 -7.10 7.98 6.25
C ILE A 139 -8.17 8.56 7.16
N ASP A 140 -9.44 8.28 6.85
CA ASP A 140 -10.57 8.70 7.66
C ASP A 140 -10.51 8.08 9.07
N SER A 141 -11.02 8.82 10.05
CA SER A 141 -11.11 8.36 11.43
C SER A 141 -11.92 7.05 11.54
N GLY A 142 -11.46 6.15 12.40
CA GLY A 142 -12.13 4.87 12.64
C GLY A 142 -11.78 3.77 11.67
N GLN A 143 -10.89 4.03 10.70
CA GLN A 143 -10.39 3.01 9.78
C GLN A 143 -9.19 2.25 10.35
N ASN A 144 -8.88 1.10 9.78
CA ASN A 144 -7.68 0.35 10.12
C ASN A 144 -6.47 0.93 9.36
N ASP A 145 -5.72 1.81 10.00
CA ASP A 145 -4.59 2.51 9.38
C ASP A 145 -3.53 1.54 8.85
N ILE A 146 -3.22 0.47 9.60
CA ILE A 146 -2.24 -0.54 9.20
C ILE A 146 -2.65 -1.21 7.89
N LEU A 147 -3.91 -1.62 7.78
CA LEU A 147 -4.43 -2.24 6.56
C LEU A 147 -4.39 -1.27 5.38
N ILE A 148 -4.83 -0.04 5.56
CA ILE A 148 -4.86 0.96 4.49
C ILE A 148 -3.45 1.31 4.02
N LEU A 149 -2.51 1.49 4.94
CA LEU A 149 -1.10 1.74 4.60
C LEU A 149 -0.48 0.54 3.86
N ALA A 150 -0.76 -0.67 4.32
CA ALA A 150 -0.29 -1.89 3.66
C ALA A 150 -0.86 -2.02 2.24
N VAL A 151 -2.14 -1.67 2.04
CA VAL A 151 -2.76 -1.62 0.71
C VAL A 151 -2.05 -0.62 -0.20
N ALA A 152 -1.79 0.59 0.28
CA ALA A 152 -1.10 1.62 -0.51
C ALA A 152 0.32 1.17 -0.91
N ILE A 153 1.06 0.56 0.00
CA ILE A 153 2.40 0.03 -0.25
C ILE A 153 2.36 -1.12 -1.25
N ALA A 154 1.42 -2.04 -1.13
CA ALA A 154 1.26 -3.17 -2.04
C ALA A 154 0.92 -2.71 -3.47
N ILE A 155 0.04 -1.73 -3.60
CA ILE A 155 -0.30 -1.12 -4.89
C ILE A 155 0.93 -0.49 -5.53
N ASP A 156 1.73 0.21 -4.75
CA ASP A 156 2.96 0.85 -5.22
C ASP A 156 3.97 -0.19 -5.73
N MET A 157 4.16 -1.30 -5.02
CA MET A 157 4.99 -2.42 -5.48
C MET A 157 4.51 -3.00 -6.80
N MET A 158 3.23 -3.30 -6.91
CA MET A 158 2.63 -3.89 -8.11
C MET A 158 2.76 -2.96 -9.31
N SER A 159 2.58 -1.66 -9.11
CA SER A 159 2.71 -0.64 -10.16
C SER A 159 4.16 -0.46 -10.63
N HIS A 160 5.11 -0.55 -9.71
CA HIS A 160 6.53 -0.42 -10.02
C HIS A 160 7.04 -1.56 -10.90
N ASP A 161 6.60 -2.78 -10.64
CA ASP A 161 6.99 -3.96 -11.44
C ASP A 161 6.46 -3.89 -12.85
N GLU A 162 5.29 -3.32 -13.07
CA GLU A 162 4.77 -3.09 -14.42
C GLU A 162 5.64 -2.15 -15.22
N ASN A 163 6.12 -1.08 -14.62
CA ASN A 163 7.02 -0.16 -15.29
C ASN A 163 8.32 -0.82 -15.70
N LYS A 164 8.82 -1.79 -14.94
CA LYS A 164 9.99 -2.59 -15.31
C LYS A 164 9.71 -3.56 -16.48
N LYS A 165 8.52 -4.16 -16.50
CA LYS A 165 8.14 -5.09 -17.58
C LYS A 165 7.87 -4.39 -18.92
N ARG A 166 7.53 -3.09 -18.90
CA ARG A 166 7.27 -2.29 -20.11
C ARG A 166 8.52 -1.68 -20.73
N LYS A 167 9.64 -1.72 -20.05
CA LYS A 167 10.94 -1.27 -20.55
C LYS A 167 11.74 -2.48 -21.09
#